data_658041f57c1a7daa391b2a6744ef6cf2
#
_entry.id   658041f57c1a7daa391b2a6744ef6cf2
#
_cell.length_a   1.000
_cell.length_b   1.000
_cell.length_c   1.000
_cell.angle_alpha   90.00
_cell.angle_beta   90.00
_cell.angle_gamma   90.00
#
_symmetry.space_group_name_H-M   'P 1'
#
loop_
_entity.id
_entity.type
_entity.pdbx_description
1 polymer ?
#
loop_
_entity_poly.entity_id
_entity_poly.type
_entity_poly.pdbx_seq_one_letter_code
_entity_poly.pdbx_strand_id
1 'polypeptide(L)'
;IKGALSGDVFSRYAGELGNSTRVYIVNAANAASLVFNGTTNLVSDQFDAAPTGNELHIMITTTEDAFTGNGTTETEVEKWAFLNSVSTSKDADGSSNYYVNVINNSSEWIYIPSAISGVLTLTSTTGKFELAGGVDQGTSVTAGDVVSGIDLLADPETEDVNLLFALADANGDNTIANKVLATATARKDAVGFISPPIADTKLQSASNALSNVQDYKNSLTPIDSYGVISSTSAYVYDKYNDQFIYIGTQGHLAGLCANTDRVAEAWFSPGGFNRGQLRGVTKLAYNPKKADRDALYKNGINPIVTFPGQGTILFGDKTLQAKPSAFDRINVRRLFITLEKAIATAAKFQLFELNDEFTRAAFRNLVEPFLRDVQGRRGITDFLVVCDETNNTGQVIDSNRFVADIFIKPARSINFITLNFIATRTGVEFSEIVGNV
;
A
#
# COMPACT_ATOMS: atom_id res chain seq x y z
N ILE A 1 -7.63 5.55 -15.65
CA ILE A 1 -7.53 7.01 -15.81
C ILE A 1 -6.72 7.25 -17.08
N LYS A 2 -7.28 7.99 -18.04
CA LYS A 2 -6.60 8.29 -19.29
C LYS A 2 -5.95 9.67 -19.16
N GLY A 3 -4.63 9.76 -19.33
CA GLY A 3 -3.93 11.04 -19.36
C GLY A 3 -4.23 11.81 -20.65
N ALA A 4 -4.13 13.12 -20.63
CA ALA A 4 -4.23 13.95 -21.81
C ALA A 4 -3.05 13.69 -22.76
N LEU A 5 -3.30 13.68 -24.06
CA LEU A 5 -2.30 13.39 -25.09
C LEU A 5 -2.49 14.31 -26.31
N SER A 6 -1.37 14.56 -26.99
CA SER A 6 -1.37 15.15 -28.32
C SER A 6 -0.26 14.48 -29.14
N GLY A 7 -0.67 13.64 -30.11
CA GLY A 7 0.28 12.85 -30.89
C GLY A 7 1.16 11.96 -29.97
N ASP A 8 2.44 12.27 -29.93
CA ASP A 8 3.47 11.48 -29.27
C ASP A 8 3.84 11.96 -27.84
N VAL A 9 3.11 12.93 -27.31
CA VAL A 9 3.36 13.52 -25.98
C VAL A 9 2.19 13.20 -25.06
N PHE A 10 2.49 12.75 -23.85
CA PHE A 10 1.52 12.42 -22.81
C PHE A 10 1.75 13.31 -21.58
N SER A 11 0.65 13.74 -20.96
CA SER A 11 0.73 14.36 -19.64
C SER A 11 1.12 13.32 -18.58
N ARG A 12 2.00 13.68 -17.66
CA ARG A 12 2.25 12.90 -16.43
C ARG A 12 1.09 12.97 -15.44
N TYR A 13 0.24 14.00 -15.56
CA TYR A 13 -0.97 14.13 -14.78
C TYR A 13 -2.11 13.39 -15.45
N ALA A 14 -2.65 12.40 -14.75
CA ALA A 14 -3.80 11.65 -15.21
C ALA A 14 -5.08 12.50 -14.99
N GLY A 15 -6.08 12.33 -15.87
CA GLY A 15 -7.35 13.01 -15.75
C GLY A 15 -7.43 14.32 -16.55
N GLU A 16 -8.41 15.15 -16.22
CA GLU A 16 -8.72 16.39 -16.95
C GLU A 16 -7.65 17.46 -16.78
N LEU A 17 -6.89 17.42 -15.69
CA LEU A 17 -5.83 18.37 -15.41
C LEU A 17 -4.80 18.47 -16.56
N GLY A 18 -4.48 17.33 -17.19
CA GLY A 18 -3.59 17.30 -18.33
C GLY A 18 -4.09 18.09 -19.55
N ASN A 19 -5.41 18.33 -19.67
CA ASN A 19 -5.98 19.09 -20.80
C ASN A 19 -5.61 20.58 -20.74
N SER A 20 -5.20 21.10 -19.59
CA SER A 20 -4.72 22.46 -19.44
C SER A 20 -3.27 22.66 -19.89
N THR A 21 -2.54 21.56 -20.16
CA THR A 21 -1.12 21.59 -20.52
C THR A 21 -0.95 21.90 -22.01
N ARG A 22 0.00 22.80 -22.30
CA ARG A 22 0.43 23.16 -23.65
C ARG A 22 1.91 22.87 -23.79
N VAL A 23 2.32 22.35 -24.92
CA VAL A 23 3.71 22.05 -25.23
C VAL A 23 4.14 22.83 -26.46
N TYR A 24 5.11 23.71 -26.31
CA TYR A 24 5.74 24.44 -27.41
C TYR A 24 7.03 23.73 -27.80
N ILE A 25 7.13 23.39 -29.09
CA ILE A 25 8.35 22.84 -29.67
C ILE A 25 8.84 23.78 -30.75
N VAL A 26 9.95 24.44 -30.51
CA VAL A 26 10.57 25.42 -31.38
C VAL A 26 11.72 24.76 -32.12
N ASN A 27 11.76 24.88 -33.43
CA ASN A 27 12.87 24.50 -34.28
C ASN A 27 13.30 25.69 -35.16
N ALA A 28 14.35 25.53 -35.97
CA ALA A 28 14.85 26.60 -36.86
C ALA A 28 13.78 27.11 -37.85
N ALA A 29 12.81 26.26 -38.23
CA ALA A 29 11.81 26.64 -39.24
C ALA A 29 10.63 27.45 -38.65
N ASN A 30 10.28 27.27 -37.38
CA ASN A 30 9.13 27.92 -36.75
C ASN A 30 9.50 28.99 -35.71
N ALA A 31 10.81 29.14 -35.40
CA ALA A 31 11.30 30.06 -34.37
C ALA A 31 10.85 31.54 -34.57
N ALA A 32 10.72 31.97 -35.81
CA ALA A 32 10.28 33.34 -36.11
C ALA A 32 8.78 33.55 -36.04
N SER A 33 7.97 32.49 -36.08
CA SER A 33 6.51 32.56 -36.22
C SER A 33 5.73 32.19 -34.98
N LEU A 34 6.34 31.48 -34.01
CA LEU A 34 5.67 31.08 -32.79
C LEU A 34 5.45 32.25 -31.85
N VAL A 35 4.23 32.37 -31.37
CA VAL A 35 3.80 33.46 -30.49
C VAL A 35 3.38 32.90 -29.14
N PHE A 36 3.82 33.57 -28.08
CA PHE A 36 3.44 33.27 -26.71
C PHE A 36 2.46 34.34 -26.20
N ASN A 37 1.41 33.92 -25.51
CA ASN A 37 0.35 34.81 -24.99
C ASN A 37 -0.20 35.84 -26.01
N GLY A 38 -0.24 35.44 -27.28
CA GLY A 38 -0.97 36.13 -28.35
C GLY A 38 -0.26 37.33 -29.00
N THR A 39 0.86 37.80 -28.52
CA THR A 39 1.49 39.06 -29.03
C THR A 39 2.99 39.03 -29.20
N THR A 40 3.72 38.23 -28.45
CA THR A 40 5.20 38.27 -28.45
C THR A 40 5.76 37.01 -29.13
N ASN A 41 6.87 37.17 -29.88
CA ASN A 41 7.57 36.01 -30.43
C ASN A 41 8.15 35.20 -29.26
N LEU A 42 7.83 33.88 -29.26
CA LEU A 42 8.18 32.97 -28.17
C LEU A 42 9.69 32.93 -27.91
N VAL A 43 10.52 32.88 -28.98
CA VAL A 43 11.98 32.78 -28.83
C VAL A 43 12.56 34.03 -28.23
N SER A 44 12.16 35.20 -28.69
CA SER A 44 12.68 36.46 -28.19
C SER A 44 12.25 36.80 -26.76
N ASP A 45 11.15 36.19 -26.31
CA ASP A 45 10.59 36.41 -24.97
C ASP A 45 11.14 35.40 -23.96
N GLN A 46 11.33 34.14 -24.37
CA GLN A 46 11.57 33.02 -23.43
C GLN A 46 12.95 32.37 -23.58
N PHE A 47 13.68 32.62 -24.67
CA PHE A 47 14.97 31.99 -24.96
C PHE A 47 16.02 33.01 -25.42
N ASP A 48 17.31 32.71 -25.16
CA ASP A 48 18.44 33.62 -25.47
C ASP A 48 18.69 33.74 -26.99
N ALA A 49 18.43 32.65 -27.74
CA ALA A 49 18.65 32.64 -29.20
C ALA A 49 17.73 31.58 -29.86
N ALA A 50 17.56 31.69 -31.17
CA ALA A 50 16.81 30.71 -31.97
C ALA A 50 17.63 29.42 -32.14
N PRO A 51 16.97 28.24 -32.15
CA PRO A 51 17.64 26.97 -32.41
C PRO A 51 18.07 26.87 -33.88
N THR A 52 19.17 26.16 -34.12
CA THR A 52 19.76 26.00 -35.47
C THR A 52 19.90 24.52 -35.83
N GLY A 53 19.82 24.20 -37.12
CA GLY A 53 20.00 22.82 -37.60
C GLY A 53 19.02 21.81 -36.95
N ASN A 54 19.57 20.88 -36.18
CA ASN A 54 18.81 19.86 -35.48
C ASN A 54 18.45 20.22 -34.03
N GLU A 55 18.75 21.43 -33.61
CA GLU A 55 18.40 21.93 -32.27
C GLU A 55 16.92 22.26 -32.19
N LEU A 56 16.40 22.14 -30.97
CA LEU A 56 15.05 22.58 -30.62
C LEU A 56 14.97 23.11 -29.18
N HIS A 57 14.00 23.98 -28.97
CA HIS A 57 13.57 24.37 -27.62
C HIS A 57 12.24 23.74 -27.32
N ILE A 58 12.04 23.31 -26.09
CA ILE A 58 10.77 22.81 -25.58
C ILE A 58 10.37 23.66 -24.39
N MET A 59 9.13 24.17 -24.42
CA MET A 59 8.54 24.91 -23.31
C MET A 59 7.18 24.31 -23.00
N ILE A 60 6.91 24.11 -21.73
CA ILE A 60 5.61 23.62 -21.23
C ILE A 60 4.93 24.75 -20.49
N THR A 61 3.67 24.95 -20.82
CA THR A 61 2.79 25.92 -20.16
C THR A 61 1.51 25.26 -19.68
N THR A 62 0.85 25.90 -18.73
CA THR A 62 -0.47 25.49 -18.29
C THR A 62 -1.39 26.70 -18.14
N THR A 63 -2.67 26.47 -18.34
CA THR A 63 -3.76 27.43 -18.06
C THR A 63 -4.48 27.11 -16.75
N GLU A 64 -4.04 26.10 -15.99
CA GLU A 64 -4.72 25.64 -14.79
C GLU A 64 -4.46 26.53 -13.59
N ASP A 65 -5.53 27.05 -13.01
CA ASP A 65 -5.50 27.91 -11.82
C ASP A 65 -4.84 27.26 -10.61
N ALA A 66 -5.04 25.95 -10.44
CA ALA A 66 -4.49 25.20 -9.32
C ALA A 66 -2.96 25.22 -9.28
N PHE A 67 -2.29 25.42 -10.45
CA PHE A 67 -0.86 25.48 -10.55
C PHE A 67 -0.31 26.91 -10.65
N THR A 68 -1.05 27.79 -11.29
CA THR A 68 -0.56 29.11 -11.66
C THR A 68 -1.32 30.27 -11.02
N GLY A 69 -2.50 30.03 -10.48
CA GLY A 69 -3.39 31.05 -9.93
C GLY A 69 -4.01 31.99 -10.97
N ASN A 70 -4.00 31.61 -12.26
CA ASN A 70 -4.31 32.52 -13.36
C ASN A 70 -5.21 31.94 -14.48
N GLY A 71 -5.99 30.96 -14.28
CA GLY A 71 -6.98 30.26 -15.14
C GLY A 71 -7.22 30.60 -16.59
N THR A 72 -6.76 31.72 -17.11
CA THR A 72 -7.02 32.18 -18.49
C THR A 72 -5.76 32.45 -19.30
N THR A 73 -4.64 32.69 -18.65
CA THR A 73 -3.36 33.04 -19.31
C THR A 73 -2.41 31.87 -19.20
N GLU A 74 -1.74 31.56 -20.30
CA GLU A 74 -0.71 30.51 -20.27
C GLU A 74 0.49 30.96 -19.43
N THR A 75 0.86 30.15 -18.45
CA THR A 75 2.02 30.36 -17.61
C THR A 75 3.06 29.29 -17.87
N GLU A 76 4.34 29.70 -18.07
CA GLU A 76 5.45 28.78 -18.18
C GLU A 76 5.60 27.98 -16.88
N VAL A 77 5.78 26.66 -17.01
CA VAL A 77 6.06 25.75 -15.89
C VAL A 77 7.41 25.06 -16.04
N GLU A 78 7.82 24.77 -17.26
CA GLU A 78 9.13 24.17 -17.56
C GLU A 78 9.63 24.62 -18.94
N LYS A 79 10.94 24.76 -19.10
CA LYS A 79 11.58 24.99 -20.41
C LYS A 79 12.96 24.39 -20.52
N TRP A 80 13.31 23.98 -21.72
CA TRP A 80 14.61 23.45 -22.11
C TRP A 80 15.06 24.10 -23.42
N ALA A 81 16.28 24.65 -23.43
CA ALA A 81 16.89 25.26 -24.58
C ALA A 81 17.89 24.30 -25.24
N PHE A 82 18.05 24.43 -26.56
CA PHE A 82 19.08 23.76 -27.38
C PHE A 82 19.14 22.24 -27.24
N LEU A 83 18.01 21.58 -27.01
CA LEU A 83 17.89 20.13 -27.13
C LEU A 83 18.10 19.69 -28.56
N ASN A 84 18.42 18.43 -28.80
CA ASN A 84 18.70 17.93 -30.15
C ASN A 84 17.70 16.84 -30.56
N SER A 85 17.31 16.84 -31.84
CA SER A 85 16.41 15.83 -32.43
C SER A 85 17.12 14.54 -32.82
N VAL A 86 18.46 14.50 -32.80
CA VAL A 86 19.25 13.30 -33.14
C VAL A 86 19.48 12.46 -31.89
N SER A 87 19.08 11.18 -31.93
CA SER A 87 19.11 10.29 -30.77
C SER A 87 20.50 9.99 -30.18
N THR A 88 21.55 10.20 -30.98
CA THR A 88 22.95 10.00 -30.55
C THR A 88 23.63 11.28 -30.08
N SER A 89 22.92 12.41 -30.09
CA SER A 89 23.47 13.71 -29.68
C SER A 89 23.83 13.70 -28.17
N LYS A 90 24.95 14.34 -27.87
CA LYS A 90 25.47 14.51 -26.52
C LYS A 90 25.92 15.97 -26.29
N ASP A 91 25.80 16.39 -25.04
CA ASP A 91 26.37 17.64 -24.56
C ASP A 91 27.90 17.57 -24.38
N ALA A 92 28.50 18.70 -24.06
CA ALA A 92 29.95 18.79 -23.85
C ALA A 92 30.47 17.93 -22.70
N ASP A 93 29.62 17.60 -21.71
CA ASP A 93 29.91 16.73 -20.58
C ASP A 93 29.70 15.23 -20.90
N GLY A 94 29.20 14.91 -22.11
CA GLY A 94 28.96 13.55 -22.58
C GLY A 94 27.58 13.00 -22.22
N SER A 95 26.72 13.75 -21.53
CA SER A 95 25.33 13.38 -21.26
C SER A 95 24.47 13.47 -22.54
N SER A 96 23.35 12.75 -22.57
CA SER A 96 22.44 12.75 -23.72
C SER A 96 21.74 14.10 -23.84
N ASN A 97 21.88 14.75 -24.98
CA ASN A 97 21.12 15.96 -25.34
C ASN A 97 19.92 15.64 -26.26
N TYR A 98 19.59 14.38 -26.42
CA TYR A 98 18.42 13.96 -27.18
C TYR A 98 17.14 14.33 -26.42
N TYR A 99 16.25 15.10 -27.06
CA TYR A 99 15.07 15.67 -26.42
C TYR A 99 14.19 14.66 -25.69
N VAL A 100 14.01 13.44 -26.24
CA VAL A 100 13.21 12.39 -25.60
C VAL A 100 13.84 11.97 -24.26
N ASN A 101 15.15 11.77 -24.24
CA ASN A 101 15.86 11.36 -23.02
C ASN A 101 15.83 12.44 -21.95
N VAL A 102 16.09 13.68 -22.36
CA VAL A 102 16.11 14.83 -21.44
C VAL A 102 14.71 15.04 -20.85
N ILE A 103 13.67 15.09 -21.68
CA ILE A 103 12.30 15.30 -21.22
C ILE A 103 11.85 14.15 -20.30
N ASN A 104 12.10 12.89 -20.66
CA ASN A 104 11.66 11.76 -19.85
C ASN A 104 12.35 11.68 -18.49
N ASN A 105 13.60 12.17 -18.40
CA ASN A 105 14.36 12.17 -17.16
C ASN A 105 14.11 13.41 -16.29
N SER A 106 13.78 14.57 -16.90
CA SER A 106 13.78 15.85 -16.19
C SER A 106 12.40 16.51 -16.08
N SER A 107 11.47 16.25 -17.01
CA SER A 107 10.14 16.86 -16.95
C SER A 107 9.28 16.22 -15.87
N GLU A 108 8.60 17.05 -15.09
CA GLU A 108 7.54 16.63 -14.16
C GLU A 108 6.15 16.65 -14.80
N TRP A 109 5.99 17.28 -15.96
CA TRP A 109 4.70 17.54 -16.60
C TRP A 109 4.36 16.61 -17.76
N ILE A 110 5.35 16.24 -18.57
CA ILE A 110 5.13 15.45 -19.77
C ILE A 110 6.04 14.23 -19.85
N TYR A 111 5.61 13.29 -20.68
CA TYR A 111 6.37 12.09 -21.01
C TYR A 111 6.24 11.80 -22.51
N ILE A 112 7.34 11.41 -23.13
CA ILE A 112 7.43 11.05 -24.55
C ILE A 112 7.81 9.56 -24.63
N PRO A 113 6.88 8.65 -25.04
CA PRO A 113 7.19 7.22 -25.12
C PRO A 113 8.28 6.93 -26.15
N SER A 114 9.27 6.15 -25.78
CA SER A 114 10.37 5.74 -26.66
C SER A 114 9.96 4.81 -27.81
N ALA A 115 8.77 4.19 -27.73
CA ALA A 115 8.25 3.30 -28.76
C ALA A 115 7.70 4.03 -29.98
N ILE A 116 7.55 5.34 -29.91
CA ILE A 116 7.13 6.18 -31.05
C ILE A 116 8.39 6.62 -31.77
N SER A 117 8.87 5.80 -32.69
CA SER A 117 10.07 6.05 -33.50
C SER A 117 9.80 7.01 -34.68
N GLY A 118 9.06 8.07 -34.43
CA GLY A 118 8.88 9.16 -35.38
C GLY A 118 9.37 10.44 -34.72
N VAL A 119 10.34 11.10 -35.28
CA VAL A 119 10.57 12.51 -35.02
C VAL A 119 9.18 13.17 -35.06
N LEU A 120 8.79 13.86 -33.99
CA LEU A 120 7.63 14.76 -34.02
C LEU A 120 7.70 15.48 -35.36
N THR A 121 6.78 15.15 -36.28
CA THR A 121 6.83 15.74 -37.62
C THR A 121 6.38 17.19 -37.48
N LEU A 122 7.36 18.02 -37.09
CA LEU A 122 7.16 19.45 -36.88
C LEU A 122 7.03 20.05 -38.28
N THR A 123 5.80 20.25 -38.71
CA THR A 123 5.53 21.11 -39.89
C THR A 123 5.85 22.54 -39.49
N SER A 124 6.33 23.32 -40.42
CA SER A 124 6.86 24.68 -40.23
C SER A 124 5.88 25.71 -39.63
N THR A 125 4.65 25.34 -39.35
CA THR A 125 3.59 26.23 -38.86
C THR A 125 2.98 25.86 -37.52
N THR A 126 3.25 24.67 -37.01
CA THR A 126 2.65 24.19 -35.74
C THR A 126 3.72 23.73 -34.78
N GLY A 127 4.12 24.61 -33.89
CA GLY A 127 5.00 24.29 -32.78
C GLY A 127 4.30 24.29 -31.42
N LYS A 128 3.00 24.61 -31.37
CA LYS A 128 2.18 24.56 -30.17
C LYS A 128 1.26 23.36 -30.23
N PHE A 129 1.31 22.54 -29.20
CA PHE A 129 0.46 21.36 -29.02
C PHE A 129 -0.35 21.50 -27.74
N GLU A 130 -1.65 21.35 -27.86
CA GLU A 130 -2.57 21.30 -26.70
C GLU A 130 -2.85 19.84 -26.37
N LEU A 131 -2.57 19.44 -25.13
CA LEU A 131 -2.94 18.10 -24.68
C LEU A 131 -4.45 18.04 -24.48
N ALA A 132 -5.07 16.93 -24.87
CA ALA A 132 -6.51 16.73 -24.81
C ALA A 132 -6.86 15.27 -24.55
N GLY A 133 -8.13 15.00 -24.21
CA GLY A 133 -8.65 13.64 -24.02
C GLY A 133 -8.35 13.04 -22.64
N GLY A 134 -7.81 13.85 -21.71
CA GLY A 134 -7.80 13.51 -20.30
C GLY A 134 -9.23 13.53 -19.75
N VAL A 135 -9.59 12.51 -18.97
CA VAL A 135 -10.94 12.36 -18.40
C VAL A 135 -10.80 11.99 -16.94
N ASP A 136 -11.48 12.72 -16.08
CA ASP A 136 -11.64 12.35 -14.67
C ASP A 136 -12.74 11.30 -14.55
N GLN A 137 -12.36 10.16 -14.00
CA GLN A 137 -13.30 9.05 -13.78
C GLN A 137 -13.68 8.88 -12.31
N GLY A 138 -13.49 9.89 -11.49
CA GLY A 138 -13.72 9.81 -10.04
C GLY A 138 -15.12 9.36 -9.64
N THR A 139 -16.13 9.62 -10.45
CA THR A 139 -17.53 9.20 -10.23
C THR A 139 -17.90 7.91 -10.96
N SER A 140 -17.06 7.39 -11.84
CA SER A 140 -17.32 6.21 -12.68
C SER A 140 -16.41 5.01 -12.39
N VAL A 141 -15.57 5.08 -11.35
CA VAL A 141 -14.78 3.93 -10.91
C VAL A 141 -15.71 2.89 -10.31
N THR A 142 -15.75 1.72 -10.95
CA THR A 142 -16.55 0.58 -10.50
C THR A 142 -15.76 -0.36 -9.59
N ALA A 143 -16.45 -1.23 -8.84
CA ALA A 143 -15.80 -2.28 -8.08
C ALA A 143 -14.92 -3.18 -8.98
N GLY A 144 -15.32 -3.40 -10.25
CA GLY A 144 -14.53 -4.14 -11.24
C GLY A 144 -13.20 -3.49 -11.59
N ASP A 145 -13.14 -2.17 -11.68
CA ASP A 145 -11.90 -1.43 -11.93
C ASP A 145 -10.93 -1.57 -10.74
N VAL A 146 -11.45 -1.48 -9.52
CA VAL A 146 -10.65 -1.70 -8.30
C VAL A 146 -10.13 -3.13 -8.23
N VAL A 147 -10.96 -4.12 -8.56
CA VAL A 147 -10.57 -5.54 -8.64
C VAL A 147 -9.44 -5.73 -9.64
N SER A 148 -9.54 -5.11 -10.84
CA SER A 148 -8.48 -5.17 -11.86
C SER A 148 -7.17 -4.53 -11.38
N GLY A 149 -7.25 -3.46 -10.59
CA GLY A 149 -6.07 -2.86 -9.94
C GLY A 149 -5.43 -3.79 -8.90
N ILE A 150 -6.23 -4.52 -8.13
CA ILE A 150 -5.74 -5.49 -7.14
C ILE A 150 -5.08 -6.69 -7.84
N ASP A 151 -5.53 -7.07 -9.06
CA ASP A 151 -4.93 -8.17 -9.84
C ASP A 151 -3.47 -7.91 -10.20
N LEU A 152 -3.06 -6.65 -10.36
CA LEU A 152 -1.67 -6.29 -10.59
C LEU A 152 -0.75 -6.65 -9.40
N LEU A 153 -1.33 -6.80 -8.21
CA LEU A 153 -0.62 -7.18 -6.99
C LEU A 153 -0.65 -8.70 -6.72
N ALA A 154 -1.17 -9.50 -7.64
CA ALA A 154 -1.38 -10.94 -7.39
C ALA A 154 -0.08 -11.75 -7.38
N ASP A 155 0.95 -11.32 -8.11
CA ASP A 155 2.23 -12.02 -8.22
C ASP A 155 3.22 -11.56 -7.15
N PRO A 156 3.64 -12.43 -6.21
CA PRO A 156 4.61 -12.08 -5.17
C PRO A 156 6.05 -11.96 -5.70
N GLU A 157 6.35 -12.39 -6.93
CA GLU A 157 7.69 -12.26 -7.49
C GLU A 157 7.92 -10.90 -8.15
N THR A 158 6.87 -10.27 -8.65
CA THR A 158 6.94 -8.95 -9.28
C THR A 158 6.72 -7.80 -8.30
N GLU A 159 5.81 -7.99 -7.34
CA GLU A 159 5.43 -6.93 -6.39
C GLU A 159 5.58 -7.39 -4.93
N ASP A 160 6.49 -6.75 -4.21
CA ASP A 160 6.72 -7.04 -2.78
C ASP A 160 5.75 -6.25 -1.89
N VAL A 161 4.63 -6.88 -1.50
CA VAL A 161 3.64 -6.30 -0.59
C VAL A 161 3.43 -7.19 0.64
N ASN A 162 3.25 -6.57 1.83
CA ASN A 162 2.98 -7.25 3.09
C ASN A 162 1.62 -6.89 3.70
N LEU A 163 1.08 -5.71 3.35
CA LEU A 163 -0.20 -5.20 3.85
C LEU A 163 -1.04 -4.80 2.65
N LEU A 164 -2.20 -5.43 2.48
CA LEU A 164 -3.09 -5.24 1.34
C LEU A 164 -4.41 -4.64 1.81
N PHE A 165 -4.85 -3.56 1.20
CA PHE A 165 -6.17 -3.00 1.41
C PHE A 165 -6.64 -2.24 0.17
N ALA A 166 -7.94 -2.03 0.07
CA ALA A 166 -8.55 -1.25 -1.02
C ALA A 166 -9.70 -0.40 -0.45
N LEU A 167 -10.50 0.19 -1.32
CA LEU A 167 -11.69 0.93 -0.91
C LEU A 167 -12.68 0.00 -0.17
N ALA A 168 -13.50 0.57 0.73
CA ALA A 168 -14.62 -0.16 1.29
C ALA A 168 -15.67 -0.43 0.21
N ASP A 169 -16.30 -1.58 0.29
CA ASP A 169 -17.39 -1.93 -0.62
C ASP A 169 -18.58 -0.97 -0.52
N ALA A 170 -19.38 -0.91 -1.58
CA ALA A 170 -20.66 -0.26 -1.56
C ALA A 170 -21.65 -1.04 -0.68
N ASN A 171 -22.78 -0.41 -0.32
CA ASN A 171 -23.81 -1.06 0.47
C ASN A 171 -24.37 -2.32 -0.24
N GLY A 172 -24.35 -3.43 0.46
CA GLY A 172 -24.82 -4.73 -0.08
C GLY A 172 -23.83 -5.41 -1.04
N ASP A 173 -22.61 -4.86 -1.22
CA ASP A 173 -21.56 -5.47 -2.03
C ASP A 173 -20.41 -5.97 -1.13
N ASN A 174 -19.66 -6.97 -1.63
CA ASN A 174 -18.48 -7.54 -0.98
C ASN A 174 -17.38 -7.88 -2.00
N THR A 175 -17.49 -7.36 -3.21
CA THR A 175 -16.63 -7.69 -4.36
C THR A 175 -15.18 -7.28 -4.11
N ILE A 176 -14.95 -6.05 -3.64
CA ILE A 176 -13.61 -5.53 -3.38
C ILE A 176 -12.97 -6.27 -2.20
N ALA A 177 -13.71 -6.43 -1.09
CA ALA A 177 -13.22 -7.14 0.09
C ALA A 177 -12.84 -8.58 -0.22
N ASN A 178 -13.72 -9.32 -0.93
CA ASN A 178 -13.43 -10.69 -1.34
C ASN A 178 -12.18 -10.77 -2.23
N LYS A 179 -11.96 -9.80 -3.11
CA LYS A 179 -10.76 -9.75 -3.94
C LYS A 179 -9.50 -9.52 -3.11
N VAL A 180 -9.52 -8.56 -2.17
CA VAL A 180 -8.40 -8.33 -1.24
C VAL A 180 -8.07 -9.59 -0.46
N LEU A 181 -9.09 -10.25 0.10
CA LEU A 181 -8.92 -11.49 0.86
C LEU A 181 -8.38 -12.63 0.00
N ALA A 182 -8.95 -12.84 -1.19
CA ALA A 182 -8.51 -13.89 -2.12
C ALA A 182 -7.05 -13.67 -2.57
N THR A 183 -6.66 -12.44 -2.86
CA THR A 183 -5.29 -12.10 -3.23
C THR A 183 -4.32 -12.36 -2.07
N ALA A 184 -4.65 -11.93 -0.84
CA ALA A 184 -3.82 -12.17 0.34
C ALA A 184 -3.67 -13.69 0.63
N THR A 185 -4.77 -14.45 0.51
CA THR A 185 -4.78 -15.91 0.68
C THR A 185 -3.94 -16.64 -0.37
N ALA A 186 -4.02 -16.21 -1.63
CA ALA A 186 -3.26 -16.81 -2.73
C ALA A 186 -1.76 -16.53 -2.59
N ARG A 187 -1.40 -15.29 -2.26
CA ARG A 187 -0.01 -14.84 -2.08
C ARG A 187 0.67 -15.49 -0.87
N LYS A 188 -0.03 -15.61 0.26
CA LYS A 188 0.47 -16.08 1.58
C LYS A 188 1.56 -15.22 2.24
N ASP A 189 2.03 -14.17 1.58
CA ASP A 189 3.06 -13.25 2.05
C ASP A 189 2.52 -11.87 2.47
N ALA A 190 1.19 -11.68 2.41
CA ALA A 190 0.52 -10.45 2.76
C ALA A 190 -0.70 -10.70 3.65
N VAL A 191 -1.15 -9.66 4.38
CA VAL A 191 -2.41 -9.63 5.13
C VAL A 191 -3.35 -8.63 4.50
N GLY A 192 -4.59 -9.06 4.23
CA GLY A 192 -5.67 -8.24 3.70
C GLY A 192 -6.48 -7.56 4.81
N PHE A 193 -6.63 -6.25 4.72
CA PHE A 193 -7.40 -5.44 5.66
C PHE A 193 -8.67 -4.94 4.99
N ILE A 194 -9.81 -5.15 5.64
CA ILE A 194 -11.11 -4.73 5.15
C ILE A 194 -11.91 -4.00 6.24
N SER A 195 -12.89 -3.22 5.83
CA SER A 195 -13.89 -2.63 6.71
C SER A 195 -15.28 -2.82 6.11
N PRO A 196 -16.34 -2.82 6.94
CA PRO A 196 -17.70 -2.88 6.43
C PRO A 196 -18.00 -1.65 5.55
N PRO A 197 -18.98 -1.74 4.64
CA PRO A 197 -19.52 -0.61 3.92
C PRO A 197 -19.87 0.56 4.86
N ILE A 198 -19.63 1.79 4.41
CA ILE A 198 -19.88 2.98 5.23
C ILE A 198 -21.36 3.05 5.66
N ALA A 199 -22.28 2.65 4.79
CA ALA A 199 -23.72 2.67 5.06
C ALA A 199 -24.14 1.70 6.17
N ASP A 200 -23.40 0.62 6.41
CA ASP A 200 -23.69 -0.37 7.45
C ASP A 200 -23.48 0.19 8.87
N THR A 201 -22.69 1.25 9.00
CA THR A 201 -22.35 1.86 10.29
C THR A 201 -22.80 3.30 10.42
N LYS A 202 -22.81 4.06 9.30
CA LYS A 202 -23.17 5.49 9.28
C LYS A 202 -24.67 5.68 9.45
N LEU A 203 -25.07 6.51 10.42
CA LEU A 203 -26.47 6.84 10.72
C LEU A 203 -27.33 5.62 11.11
N GLN A 204 -26.73 4.54 11.55
CA GLN A 204 -27.41 3.35 12.05
C GLN A 204 -27.62 3.41 13.57
N SER A 205 -28.66 2.73 14.07
CA SER A 205 -28.74 2.41 15.49
C SER A 205 -27.63 1.45 15.91
N ALA A 206 -27.23 1.45 17.17
CA ALA A 206 -26.18 0.56 17.64
C ALA A 206 -26.46 -0.93 17.35
N SER A 207 -27.71 -1.36 17.52
CA SER A 207 -28.15 -2.73 17.22
C SER A 207 -28.08 -3.06 15.73
N ASN A 208 -28.52 -2.13 14.88
CA ASN A 208 -28.47 -2.32 13.43
C ASN A 208 -27.02 -2.34 12.92
N ALA A 209 -26.18 -1.40 13.39
CA ALA A 209 -24.77 -1.39 13.03
C ALA A 209 -24.06 -2.68 13.42
N LEU A 210 -24.35 -3.21 14.64
CA LEU A 210 -23.80 -4.50 15.08
C LEU A 210 -24.25 -5.64 14.15
N SER A 211 -25.54 -5.73 13.83
CA SER A 211 -26.08 -6.78 12.94
C SER A 211 -25.48 -6.67 11.54
N ASN A 212 -25.53 -5.48 10.94
CA ASN A 212 -25.04 -5.24 9.58
C ASN A 212 -23.56 -5.64 9.43
N VAL A 213 -22.72 -5.25 10.40
CA VAL A 213 -21.28 -5.60 10.37
C VAL A 213 -21.07 -7.11 10.51
N GLN A 214 -21.90 -7.81 11.31
CA GLN A 214 -21.83 -9.27 11.42
C GLN A 214 -22.30 -9.95 10.14
N ASP A 215 -23.38 -9.47 9.54
CA ASP A 215 -23.94 -10.00 8.29
C ASP A 215 -22.95 -9.78 7.13
N TYR A 216 -22.34 -8.58 7.05
CA TYR A 216 -21.28 -8.31 6.08
C TYR A 216 -20.10 -9.27 6.25
N LYS A 217 -19.58 -9.45 7.48
CA LYS A 217 -18.50 -10.41 7.74
C LYS A 217 -18.88 -11.83 7.33
N ASN A 218 -20.14 -12.26 7.54
CA ASN A 218 -20.59 -13.59 7.17
C ASN A 218 -20.74 -13.80 5.65
N SER A 219 -20.87 -12.72 4.87
CA SER A 219 -20.93 -12.77 3.40
C SER A 219 -19.56 -12.85 2.73
N LEU A 220 -18.46 -12.66 3.49
CA LEU A 220 -17.09 -12.62 2.93
C LEU A 220 -16.58 -14.02 2.58
N THR A 221 -15.73 -14.06 1.54
CA THR A 221 -15.03 -15.27 1.07
C THR A 221 -13.70 -14.88 0.40
N PRO A 222 -12.56 -15.51 0.76
CA PRO A 222 -12.36 -16.54 1.78
C PRO A 222 -12.33 -15.98 3.21
N ILE A 223 -12.63 -16.84 4.20
CA ILE A 223 -12.52 -16.52 5.63
C ILE A 223 -11.37 -17.34 6.22
N ASP A 224 -10.20 -16.76 6.29
CA ASP A 224 -8.99 -17.38 6.80
C ASP A 224 -8.13 -16.42 7.65
N SER A 225 -6.91 -16.84 7.97
CA SER A 225 -6.01 -16.07 8.83
C SER A 225 -5.25 -14.93 8.09
N TYR A 226 -5.38 -14.85 6.77
CA TYR A 226 -4.77 -13.75 5.99
C TYR A 226 -5.65 -12.51 5.89
N GLY A 227 -6.89 -12.57 6.39
CA GLY A 227 -7.82 -11.45 6.42
C GLY A 227 -8.01 -10.85 7.81
N VAL A 228 -8.25 -9.55 7.87
CA VAL A 228 -8.53 -8.76 9.08
C VAL A 228 -9.66 -7.79 8.80
N ILE A 229 -10.68 -7.76 9.65
CA ILE A 229 -11.83 -6.86 9.52
C ILE A 229 -11.94 -5.92 10.72
N SER A 230 -12.29 -4.66 10.46
CA SER A 230 -12.67 -3.66 11.47
C SER A 230 -14.17 -3.60 11.70
N SER A 231 -14.60 -2.90 12.74
CA SER A 231 -16.01 -2.84 13.16
C SER A 231 -16.78 -1.62 12.66
N THR A 232 -16.10 -0.61 12.10
CA THR A 232 -16.74 0.71 11.86
C THR A 232 -16.01 1.53 10.82
N SER A 233 -16.64 2.62 10.38
CA SER A 233 -16.04 3.67 9.55
C SER A 233 -15.64 4.87 10.41
N ALA A 234 -14.64 5.62 9.97
CA ALA A 234 -14.09 6.79 10.64
C ALA A 234 -14.54 8.09 9.94
N TYR A 235 -14.82 9.12 10.73
CA TYR A 235 -15.07 10.48 10.26
C TYR A 235 -13.77 11.28 10.34
N VAL A 236 -13.25 11.69 9.20
CA VAL A 236 -11.95 12.34 9.04
C VAL A 236 -12.08 13.63 8.27
N TYR A 237 -11.12 14.53 8.47
CA TYR A 237 -11.03 15.76 7.69
C TYR A 237 -10.29 15.52 6.38
N ASP A 238 -10.95 15.81 5.27
CA ASP A 238 -10.35 15.85 3.94
C ASP A 238 -9.80 17.26 3.68
N LYS A 239 -8.50 17.39 3.80
CA LYS A 239 -7.80 18.69 3.64
C LYS A 239 -7.79 19.20 2.21
N TYR A 240 -8.04 18.36 1.21
CA TYR A 240 -8.01 18.76 -0.19
C TYR A 240 -9.33 19.40 -0.63
N ASN A 241 -10.44 18.90 -0.09
CA ASN A 241 -11.77 19.40 -0.40
C ASN A 241 -12.38 20.24 0.75
N ASP A 242 -11.61 20.55 1.80
CA ASP A 242 -12.01 21.31 2.99
C ASP A 242 -13.33 20.81 3.59
N GLN A 243 -13.49 19.50 3.72
CA GLN A 243 -14.70 18.90 4.24
C GLN A 243 -14.42 17.67 5.11
N PHE A 244 -15.39 17.33 5.94
CA PHE A 244 -15.33 16.09 6.71
C PHE A 244 -16.09 14.98 5.99
N ILE A 245 -15.44 13.83 5.82
CA ILE A 245 -15.98 12.66 5.15
C ILE A 245 -15.89 11.41 6.02
N TYR A 246 -16.78 10.43 5.75
CA TYR A 246 -16.62 9.09 6.31
C TYR A 246 -15.79 8.22 5.37
N ILE A 247 -14.82 7.53 5.93
CA ILE A 247 -13.98 6.56 5.22
C ILE A 247 -13.97 5.22 5.96
N GLY A 248 -13.70 4.15 5.24
CA GLY A 248 -13.43 2.85 5.85
C GLY A 248 -12.13 2.86 6.65
N THR A 249 -12.04 2.02 7.67
CA THR A 249 -10.89 1.98 8.59
C THR A 249 -9.81 0.95 8.23
N GLN A 250 -9.95 0.25 7.10
CA GLN A 250 -8.97 -0.75 6.62
C GLN A 250 -7.57 -0.16 6.47
N GLY A 251 -7.46 1.04 5.88
CA GLY A 251 -6.17 1.74 5.75
C GLY A 251 -5.56 2.14 7.09
N HIS A 252 -6.39 2.50 8.08
CA HIS A 252 -5.92 2.76 9.44
C HIS A 252 -5.36 1.50 10.10
N LEU A 253 -6.00 0.33 9.92
CA LEU A 253 -5.52 -0.93 10.46
C LEU A 253 -4.18 -1.34 9.85
N ALA A 254 -4.05 -1.23 8.53
CA ALA A 254 -2.78 -1.45 7.83
C ALA A 254 -1.69 -0.48 8.34
N GLY A 255 -2.03 0.80 8.49
CA GLY A 255 -1.15 1.82 9.04
C GLY A 255 -0.71 1.55 10.48
N LEU A 256 -1.58 1.00 11.34
CA LEU A 256 -1.20 0.56 12.69
C LEU A 256 -0.22 -0.60 12.66
N CYS A 257 -0.38 -1.54 11.71
CA CYS A 257 0.59 -2.62 11.52
C CYS A 257 1.95 -2.07 11.08
N ALA A 258 1.99 -1.18 10.08
CA ALA A 258 3.22 -0.54 9.62
C ALA A 258 3.90 0.30 10.72
N ASN A 259 3.10 1.03 11.52
CA ASN A 259 3.65 1.75 12.67
C ASN A 259 4.19 0.81 13.75
N THR A 260 3.55 -0.35 13.95
CA THR A 260 4.04 -1.37 14.89
C THR A 260 5.39 -1.93 14.44
N ASP A 261 5.60 -2.15 13.15
CA ASP A 261 6.89 -2.57 12.59
C ASP A 261 7.99 -1.54 12.83
N ARG A 262 7.63 -0.26 12.76
CA ARG A 262 8.59 0.84 12.98
C ARG A 262 8.97 1.03 14.46
N VAL A 263 8.04 0.85 15.40
CA VAL A 263 8.26 1.15 16.84
C VAL A 263 8.55 -0.08 17.69
N ALA A 264 8.27 -1.25 17.15
CA ALA A 264 8.49 -2.54 17.81
C ALA A 264 8.93 -3.57 16.75
N GLU A 265 8.13 -4.61 16.52
CA GLU A 265 8.39 -5.62 15.49
C GLU A 265 7.06 -6.15 14.93
N ALA A 266 7.08 -6.82 13.76
CA ALA A 266 5.89 -7.33 13.08
C ALA A 266 5.06 -8.31 13.92
N TRP A 267 5.68 -8.98 14.87
CA TRP A 267 5.03 -9.94 15.76
C TRP A 267 4.43 -9.35 17.04
N PHE A 268 4.44 -8.04 17.19
CA PHE A 268 3.67 -7.39 18.25
C PHE A 268 2.25 -7.10 17.78
N SER A 269 1.28 -7.17 18.70
CA SER A 269 -0.10 -6.81 18.41
C SER A 269 -0.20 -5.33 18.04
N PRO A 270 -0.87 -4.96 16.92
CA PRO A 270 -1.12 -3.57 16.53
C PRO A 270 -2.21 -2.91 17.36
N GLY A 271 -2.96 -3.67 18.17
CA GLY A 271 -4.04 -3.19 19.00
C GLY A 271 -3.63 -2.70 20.38
N GLY A 272 -4.60 -2.14 21.09
CA GLY A 272 -4.45 -1.68 22.48
C GLY A 272 -3.91 -0.25 22.64
N PHE A 273 -3.82 0.21 23.87
CA PHE A 273 -3.49 1.60 24.21
C PHE A 273 -2.08 2.03 23.79
N ASN A 274 -1.13 1.11 23.74
CA ASN A 274 0.26 1.44 23.46
C ASN A 274 0.54 1.70 21.96
N ARG A 275 -0.15 1.00 21.06
CA ARG A 275 0.15 1.03 19.62
C ARG A 275 -1.10 1.20 18.75
N GLY A 276 -2.30 0.89 19.27
CA GLY A 276 -3.55 0.85 18.53
C GLY A 276 -4.28 2.17 18.38
N GLN A 277 -3.67 3.31 18.70
CA GLN A 277 -4.32 4.62 18.58
C GLN A 277 -4.41 5.06 17.12
N LEU A 278 -5.64 5.29 16.65
CA LEU A 278 -5.92 5.84 15.32
C LEU A 278 -5.74 7.36 15.33
N ARG A 279 -4.97 7.87 14.38
CA ARG A 279 -4.72 9.31 14.21
C ARG A 279 -5.65 9.89 13.15
N GLY A 280 -5.97 11.19 13.28
CA GLY A 280 -6.79 11.92 12.30
C GLY A 280 -8.28 11.56 12.33
N VAL A 281 -8.74 10.74 13.27
CA VAL A 281 -10.14 10.37 13.43
C VAL A 281 -10.82 11.34 14.38
N THR A 282 -11.84 12.07 13.88
CA THR A 282 -12.64 13.01 14.68
C THR A 282 -13.71 12.27 15.48
N LYS A 283 -14.40 11.33 14.85
CA LYS A 283 -15.40 10.45 15.49
C LYS A 283 -15.56 9.15 14.69
N LEU A 284 -16.17 8.16 15.32
CA LEU A 284 -16.56 6.90 14.68
C LEU A 284 -18.02 7.01 14.20
N ALA A 285 -18.34 6.31 13.11
CA ALA A 285 -19.71 6.14 12.64
C ALA A 285 -20.53 5.31 13.64
N TYR A 286 -19.90 4.26 14.19
CA TYR A 286 -20.42 3.39 15.23
C TYR A 286 -19.35 3.18 16.31
N ASN A 287 -19.65 3.57 17.55
CA ASN A 287 -18.78 3.35 18.72
C ASN A 287 -19.37 2.24 19.60
N PRO A 288 -18.87 0.99 19.52
CA PRO A 288 -19.48 -0.15 20.18
C PRO A 288 -19.33 -0.09 21.72
N LYS A 289 -20.41 -0.37 22.44
CA LYS A 289 -20.42 -0.54 23.90
C LYS A 289 -19.77 -1.89 24.30
N LYS A 290 -19.58 -2.13 25.60
CA LYS A 290 -18.92 -3.35 26.10
C LYS A 290 -19.56 -4.62 25.54
N ALA A 291 -20.88 -4.77 25.63
CA ALA A 291 -21.59 -5.95 25.12
C ALA A 291 -21.42 -6.12 23.59
N ASP A 292 -21.49 -5.02 22.85
CA ASP A 292 -21.31 -5.03 21.40
C ASP A 292 -19.87 -5.44 21.02
N ARG A 293 -18.88 -4.92 21.77
CA ARG A 293 -17.47 -5.31 21.58
C ARG A 293 -17.23 -6.78 21.80
N ASP A 294 -17.84 -7.34 22.86
CA ASP A 294 -17.72 -8.75 23.18
C ASP A 294 -18.35 -9.62 22.07
N ALA A 295 -19.50 -9.18 21.53
CA ALA A 295 -20.15 -9.86 20.41
C ALA A 295 -19.33 -9.76 19.10
N LEU A 296 -18.82 -8.59 18.74
CA LEU A 296 -17.95 -8.38 17.58
C LEU A 296 -16.68 -9.20 17.69
N TYR A 297 -15.99 -9.12 18.82
CA TYR A 297 -14.73 -9.82 19.02
C TYR A 297 -14.90 -11.35 19.03
N LYS A 298 -16.01 -11.86 19.57
CA LYS A 298 -16.34 -13.28 19.49
C LYS A 298 -16.46 -13.76 18.04
N ASN A 299 -17.02 -12.91 17.16
CA ASN A 299 -17.20 -13.21 15.74
C ASN A 299 -15.94 -12.92 14.87
N GLY A 300 -14.79 -12.59 15.46
CA GLY A 300 -13.55 -12.34 14.72
C GLY A 300 -13.48 -10.94 14.11
N ILE A 301 -14.33 -10.01 14.52
CA ILE A 301 -14.34 -8.62 14.09
C ILE A 301 -13.59 -7.79 15.13
N ASN A 302 -12.67 -6.93 14.69
CA ASN A 302 -11.84 -6.12 15.58
C ASN A 302 -12.55 -4.80 15.93
N PRO A 303 -12.99 -4.60 17.18
CA PRO A 303 -13.64 -3.35 17.58
C PRO A 303 -12.67 -2.17 17.51
N ILE A 304 -13.14 -1.06 16.95
CA ILE A 304 -12.51 0.25 17.08
C ILE A 304 -13.40 1.06 18.03
N VAL A 305 -12.78 1.65 19.04
CA VAL A 305 -13.51 2.27 20.16
C VAL A 305 -12.91 3.61 20.49
N THR A 306 -13.77 4.60 20.71
CA THR A 306 -13.35 5.89 21.29
C THR A 306 -13.58 5.85 22.79
N PHE A 307 -12.50 5.93 23.57
CA PHE A 307 -12.53 6.03 25.02
C PHE A 307 -12.38 7.49 25.45
N PRO A 308 -13.20 7.98 26.39
CA PRO A 308 -13.08 9.35 26.92
C PRO A 308 -11.66 9.60 27.47
N GLY A 309 -11.01 10.65 26.99
CA GLY A 309 -9.66 11.03 27.43
C GLY A 309 -8.51 10.18 26.89
N GLN A 310 -8.79 9.11 26.12
CA GLN A 310 -7.76 8.19 25.62
C GLN A 310 -7.73 8.08 24.09
N GLY A 311 -8.69 8.71 23.40
CA GLY A 311 -8.77 8.72 21.94
C GLY A 311 -9.44 7.51 21.33
N THR A 312 -9.31 7.36 20.03
CA THR A 312 -9.85 6.25 19.24
C THR A 312 -8.80 5.16 19.08
N ILE A 313 -9.15 3.95 19.43
CA ILE A 313 -8.20 2.83 19.60
C ILE A 313 -8.72 1.57 18.92
N LEU A 314 -7.85 0.86 18.23
CA LEU A 314 -8.08 -0.53 17.81
C LEU A 314 -8.05 -1.43 19.07
N PHE A 315 -9.19 -2.01 19.42
CA PHE A 315 -9.37 -2.81 20.63
C PHE A 315 -9.58 -4.28 20.32
N GLY A 316 -8.76 -4.82 19.41
CA GLY A 316 -8.77 -6.22 18.98
C GLY A 316 -7.54 -6.53 18.12
N ASP A 317 -7.24 -7.83 17.99
CA ASP A 317 -6.10 -8.35 17.22
C ASP A 317 -6.40 -9.69 16.54
N LYS A 318 -7.67 -9.94 16.21
CA LYS A 318 -8.10 -11.16 15.55
C LYS A 318 -7.97 -11.10 14.04
N THR A 319 -7.61 -12.24 13.45
CA THR A 319 -7.80 -12.51 12.02
C THR A 319 -9.22 -13.00 11.75
N LEU A 320 -9.59 -13.17 10.48
CA LEU A 320 -10.87 -13.76 10.07
C LEU A 320 -10.95 -15.29 10.32
N GLN A 321 -9.89 -15.92 10.80
CA GLN A 321 -9.84 -17.35 11.07
C GLN A 321 -10.95 -17.77 12.04
N ALA A 322 -11.91 -18.54 11.55
CA ALA A 322 -13.06 -18.98 12.34
C ALA A 322 -12.71 -20.11 13.32
N LYS A 323 -11.79 -21.01 12.92
CA LYS A 323 -11.35 -22.12 13.78
C LYS A 323 -10.30 -21.65 14.77
N PRO A 324 -10.39 -21.99 16.06
CA PRO A 324 -9.33 -21.69 17.03
C PRO A 324 -8.00 -22.29 16.58
N SER A 325 -6.99 -21.45 16.40
CA SER A 325 -5.63 -21.86 16.06
C SER A 325 -4.63 -20.79 16.53
N ALA A 326 -3.33 -21.04 16.39
CA ALA A 326 -2.32 -20.02 16.63
C ALA A 326 -2.48 -18.82 15.69
N PHE A 327 -3.01 -19.04 14.48
CA PHE A 327 -3.20 -18.04 13.44
C PHE A 327 -4.50 -17.22 13.55
N ASP A 328 -5.25 -17.38 14.63
CA ASP A 328 -6.43 -16.54 14.90
C ASP A 328 -6.06 -15.13 15.37
N ARG A 329 -4.75 -14.81 15.47
CA ARG A 329 -4.21 -13.52 15.89
C ARG A 329 -3.37 -12.87 14.80
N ILE A 330 -3.54 -11.55 14.64
CA ILE A 330 -2.80 -10.74 13.66
C ILE A 330 -1.30 -10.85 13.90
N ASN A 331 -0.85 -10.72 15.15
CA ASN A 331 0.56 -10.76 15.51
C ASN A 331 1.22 -12.09 15.13
N VAL A 332 0.55 -13.23 15.35
CA VAL A 332 1.08 -14.54 15.00
C VAL A 332 1.11 -14.74 13.50
N ARG A 333 0.05 -14.35 12.78
CA ARG A 333 0.04 -14.45 11.31
C ARG A 333 1.16 -13.62 10.70
N ARG A 334 1.36 -12.38 11.16
CA ARG A 334 2.43 -11.51 10.68
C ARG A 334 3.83 -12.02 11.05
N LEU A 335 3.99 -12.60 12.24
CA LEU A 335 5.22 -13.31 12.59
C LEU A 335 5.56 -14.37 11.54
N PHE A 336 4.62 -15.27 11.24
CA PHE A 336 4.86 -16.35 10.29
C PHE A 336 5.15 -15.84 8.88
N ILE A 337 4.41 -14.83 8.39
CA ILE A 337 4.68 -14.21 7.09
C ILE A 337 6.13 -13.67 7.04
N THR A 338 6.58 -12.98 8.08
CA THR A 338 7.93 -12.43 8.16
C THR A 338 8.98 -13.55 8.17
N LEU A 339 8.76 -14.60 8.96
CA LEU A 339 9.69 -15.73 9.05
C LEU A 339 9.73 -16.53 7.74
N GLU A 340 8.56 -16.88 7.20
CA GLU A 340 8.44 -17.64 5.96
C GLU A 340 9.11 -16.90 4.79
N LYS A 341 8.91 -15.60 4.68
CA LYS A 341 9.51 -14.78 3.62
C LYS A 341 11.04 -14.69 3.75
N ALA A 342 11.54 -14.44 4.97
CA ALA A 342 12.99 -14.37 5.21
C ALA A 342 13.67 -15.74 4.94
N ILE A 343 13.09 -16.81 5.46
CA ILE A 343 13.64 -18.17 5.30
C ILE A 343 13.53 -18.64 3.85
N ALA A 344 12.41 -18.38 3.16
CA ALA A 344 12.25 -18.71 1.74
C ALA A 344 13.27 -17.99 0.87
N THR A 345 13.57 -16.71 1.16
CA THR A 345 14.61 -15.97 0.46
C THR A 345 15.98 -16.60 0.68
N ALA A 346 16.30 -16.99 1.91
CA ALA A 346 17.54 -17.67 2.24
C ALA A 346 17.63 -19.08 1.61
N ALA A 347 16.50 -19.79 1.54
CA ALA A 347 16.43 -21.13 0.94
C ALA A 347 16.68 -21.13 -0.59
N LYS A 348 16.43 -20.01 -1.28
CA LYS A 348 16.72 -19.88 -2.73
C LYS A 348 18.20 -20.12 -3.06
N PHE A 349 19.10 -19.82 -2.14
CA PHE A 349 20.54 -20.06 -2.32
C PHE A 349 20.94 -21.55 -2.26
N GLN A 350 20.02 -22.42 -1.80
CA GLN A 350 20.25 -23.88 -1.79
C GLN A 350 19.73 -24.57 -3.07
N LEU A 351 19.04 -23.82 -3.95
CA LEU A 351 18.59 -24.38 -5.23
C LEU A 351 19.78 -24.74 -6.11
N PHE A 352 19.69 -25.90 -6.70
CA PHE A 352 20.76 -26.53 -7.57
C PHE A 352 22.02 -26.99 -6.82
N GLU A 353 22.08 -26.86 -5.49
CA GLU A 353 23.13 -27.47 -4.68
C GLU A 353 22.85 -28.97 -4.44
N LEU A 354 23.88 -29.72 -4.04
CA LEU A 354 23.75 -31.13 -3.71
C LEU A 354 23.01 -31.33 -2.38
N ASN A 355 22.08 -32.30 -2.32
CA ASN A 355 21.39 -32.63 -1.07
C ASN A 355 22.25 -33.59 -0.25
N ASP A 356 23.31 -33.08 0.34
CA ASP A 356 24.20 -33.80 1.24
C ASP A 356 24.13 -33.26 2.68
N GLU A 357 24.87 -33.90 3.58
CA GLU A 357 24.90 -33.48 4.99
C GLU A 357 25.47 -32.08 5.17
N PHE A 358 26.42 -31.67 4.33
CA PHE A 358 27.05 -30.35 4.37
C PHE A 358 26.03 -29.25 4.03
N THR A 359 25.30 -29.41 2.95
CA THR A 359 24.25 -28.43 2.53
C THR A 359 23.13 -28.35 3.56
N ARG A 360 22.70 -29.50 4.13
CA ARG A 360 21.67 -29.50 5.20
C ARG A 360 22.17 -28.82 6.48
N ALA A 361 23.41 -29.03 6.87
CA ALA A 361 24.04 -28.36 7.99
C ALA A 361 24.22 -26.85 7.74
N ALA A 362 24.64 -26.45 6.53
CA ALA A 362 24.76 -25.06 6.14
C ALA A 362 23.39 -24.32 6.24
N PHE A 363 22.32 -24.95 5.78
CA PHE A 363 20.96 -24.39 5.91
C PHE A 363 20.55 -24.24 7.38
N ARG A 364 20.74 -25.25 8.23
CA ARG A 364 20.45 -25.14 9.67
C ARG A 364 21.25 -24.01 10.33
N ASN A 365 22.54 -23.92 10.03
CA ASN A 365 23.42 -22.87 10.55
C ASN A 365 23.04 -21.47 10.09
N LEU A 366 22.29 -21.33 9.00
CA LEU A 366 21.74 -20.07 8.53
C LEU A 366 20.42 -19.72 9.24
N VAL A 367 19.52 -20.71 9.41
CA VAL A 367 18.16 -20.47 9.94
C VAL A 367 18.14 -20.37 11.46
N GLU A 368 18.88 -21.22 12.19
CA GLU A 368 18.84 -21.24 13.66
C GLU A 368 19.27 -19.93 14.30
N PRO A 369 20.35 -19.24 13.91
CA PRO A 369 20.71 -17.94 14.48
C PRO A 369 19.63 -16.88 14.25
N PHE A 370 18.99 -16.87 13.08
CA PHE A 370 17.89 -15.97 12.78
C PHE A 370 16.70 -16.22 13.71
N LEU A 371 16.26 -17.48 13.89
CA LEU A 371 15.18 -17.81 14.80
C LEU A 371 15.54 -17.50 16.27
N ARG A 372 16.79 -17.65 16.64
CA ARG A 372 17.30 -17.29 17.98
C ARG A 372 17.26 -15.77 18.21
N ASP A 373 17.56 -14.98 17.20
CA ASP A 373 17.39 -13.51 17.25
C ASP A 373 15.92 -13.14 17.43
N VAL A 374 15.01 -13.74 16.66
CA VAL A 374 13.55 -13.54 16.81
C VAL A 374 13.06 -13.97 18.20
N GLN A 375 13.62 -15.04 18.75
CA GLN A 375 13.35 -15.48 20.13
C GLN A 375 13.83 -14.41 21.14
N GLY A 376 15.02 -13.89 20.97
CA GLY A 376 15.57 -12.80 21.81
C GLY A 376 14.72 -11.53 21.75
N ARG A 377 14.10 -11.25 20.60
CA ARG A 377 13.16 -10.13 20.39
C ARG A 377 11.72 -10.48 20.77
N ARG A 378 11.48 -11.59 21.48
CA ARG A 378 10.17 -11.98 22.04
C ARG A 378 9.12 -12.36 20.97
N GLY A 379 9.52 -12.73 19.75
CA GLY A 379 8.61 -13.18 18.70
C GLY A 379 8.15 -14.62 18.90
N ILE A 380 9.07 -15.47 19.34
CA ILE A 380 8.81 -16.90 19.58
C ILE A 380 9.31 -17.28 20.99
N THR A 381 8.68 -18.30 21.56
CA THR A 381 9.09 -18.82 22.87
C THR A 381 10.07 -19.98 22.72
N ASP A 382 9.94 -20.77 21.65
CA ASP A 382 10.77 -21.92 21.37
C ASP A 382 10.71 -22.28 19.89
N PHE A 383 11.74 -22.95 19.35
CA PHE A 383 11.78 -23.42 17.98
C PHE A 383 12.62 -24.68 17.85
N LEU A 384 12.39 -25.43 16.79
CA LEU A 384 13.16 -26.60 16.38
C LEU A 384 13.27 -26.60 14.85
N VAL A 385 14.50 -26.75 14.34
CA VAL A 385 14.77 -26.92 12.91
C VAL A 385 15.24 -28.35 12.68
N VAL A 386 14.51 -29.12 11.89
CA VAL A 386 14.87 -30.47 11.46
C VAL A 386 15.19 -30.43 9.98
N CYS A 387 16.43 -30.67 9.64
CA CYS A 387 16.91 -30.76 8.27
C CYS A 387 18.10 -31.74 8.25
N ASP A 388 17.82 -33.04 8.35
CA ASP A 388 18.76 -34.09 8.49
C ASP A 388 18.31 -35.34 7.69
N GLU A 389 18.86 -36.50 7.97
CA GLU A 389 18.52 -37.73 7.29
C GLU A 389 17.10 -38.24 7.62
N THR A 390 16.48 -37.78 8.70
CA THR A 390 15.15 -38.23 9.12
C THR A 390 14.07 -37.70 8.19
N ASN A 391 14.22 -36.47 7.69
CA ASN A 391 13.28 -35.85 6.74
C ASN A 391 13.84 -35.76 5.30
N ASN A 392 15.14 -35.99 5.08
CA ASN A 392 15.75 -36.14 3.76
C ASN A 392 16.23 -37.61 3.55
N THR A 393 15.26 -38.49 3.46
CA THR A 393 15.52 -39.92 3.18
C THR A 393 16.04 -40.14 1.75
N GLY A 394 16.64 -41.30 1.46
CA GLY A 394 17.11 -41.63 0.10
C GLY A 394 16.03 -41.39 -0.98
N GLN A 395 14.76 -41.74 -0.68
CA GLN A 395 13.65 -41.50 -1.61
C GLN A 395 13.39 -40.02 -1.87
N VAL A 396 13.56 -39.12 -0.86
CA VAL A 396 13.43 -37.69 -0.99
C VAL A 396 14.59 -37.15 -1.84
N ILE A 397 15.80 -37.59 -1.60
CA ILE A 397 16.99 -37.21 -2.36
C ILE A 397 16.86 -37.65 -3.82
N ASP A 398 16.45 -38.90 -4.07
CA ASP A 398 16.24 -39.44 -5.41
C ASP A 398 15.16 -38.70 -6.20
N SER A 399 14.22 -38.05 -5.50
CA SER A 399 13.20 -37.19 -6.11
C SER A 399 13.66 -35.73 -6.30
N ASN A 400 14.94 -35.44 -6.13
CA ASN A 400 15.53 -34.07 -6.20
C ASN A 400 14.88 -33.07 -5.28
N ARG A 401 14.46 -33.50 -4.09
CA ARG A 401 13.80 -32.65 -3.10
C ARG A 401 14.70 -32.43 -1.89
N PHE A 402 14.68 -31.22 -1.39
CA PHE A 402 15.27 -30.83 -0.11
C PHE A 402 14.13 -30.47 0.85
N VAL A 403 14.12 -31.05 2.04
CA VAL A 403 13.06 -30.87 3.04
C VAL A 403 13.67 -30.34 4.34
N ALA A 404 13.12 -29.26 4.83
CA ALA A 404 13.42 -28.71 6.14
C ALA A 404 12.10 -28.44 6.90
N ASP A 405 11.96 -29.03 8.09
CA ASP A 405 10.81 -28.81 8.96
C ASP A 405 11.18 -27.82 10.07
N ILE A 406 10.43 -26.73 10.15
CA ILE A 406 10.65 -25.66 11.11
C ILE A 406 9.46 -25.56 12.04
N PHE A 407 9.65 -26.01 13.28
CA PHE A 407 8.63 -25.97 14.33
C PHE A 407 8.81 -24.70 15.15
N ILE A 408 7.72 -23.93 15.31
CA ILE A 408 7.74 -22.64 15.99
C ILE A 408 6.64 -22.58 17.04
N LYS A 409 6.99 -22.16 18.24
CA LYS A 409 6.03 -21.79 19.30
C LYS A 409 5.94 -20.26 19.38
N PRO A 410 4.89 -19.63 18.81
CA PRO A 410 4.77 -18.18 18.81
C PRO A 410 4.46 -17.61 20.19
N ALA A 411 4.94 -16.41 20.46
CA ALA A 411 4.52 -15.63 21.62
C ALA A 411 3.08 -15.14 21.40
N ARG A 412 2.23 -15.22 22.43
CA ARG A 412 0.82 -14.82 22.37
C ARG A 412 0.59 -13.48 23.03
N SER A 413 -0.29 -12.66 22.45
CA SER A 413 -0.78 -11.42 23.05
C SER A 413 -1.72 -11.70 24.22
N ILE A 414 -1.72 -10.81 25.22
CA ILE A 414 -2.65 -10.87 26.36
C ILE A 414 -3.95 -10.19 25.93
N ASN A 415 -5.07 -10.95 25.96
CA ASN A 415 -6.39 -10.44 25.60
C ASN A 415 -7.34 -10.31 26.80
N PHE A 416 -7.07 -11.05 27.87
CA PHE A 416 -7.90 -11.03 29.08
C PHE A 416 -6.99 -10.82 30.30
N ILE A 417 -7.38 -9.89 31.18
CA ILE A 417 -6.70 -9.64 32.45
C ILE A 417 -7.72 -9.88 33.56
N THR A 418 -7.45 -10.86 34.41
CA THR A 418 -8.22 -11.10 35.62
C THR A 418 -7.47 -10.53 36.81
N LEU A 419 -8.10 -9.62 37.53
CA LEU A 419 -7.57 -9.01 38.74
C LEU A 419 -8.39 -9.51 39.93
N ASN A 420 -7.75 -10.23 40.83
CA ASN A 420 -8.36 -10.72 42.06
C ASN A 420 -7.95 -9.79 43.21
N PHE A 421 -8.89 -9.06 43.77
CA PHE A 421 -8.69 -8.25 44.94
C PHE A 421 -9.22 -9.00 46.16
N ILE A 422 -8.33 -9.37 47.09
CA ILE A 422 -8.68 -10.10 48.32
C ILE A 422 -8.54 -9.15 49.48
N ALA A 423 -9.64 -8.80 50.13
CA ALA A 423 -9.64 -8.03 51.35
C ALA A 423 -9.32 -8.95 52.51
N THR A 424 -8.23 -8.66 53.26
CA THR A 424 -7.81 -9.42 54.43
C THR A 424 -8.16 -8.67 55.72
N ARG A 425 -8.32 -9.41 56.80
CA ARG A 425 -8.51 -8.84 58.16
C ARG A 425 -7.17 -8.28 58.64
N THR A 426 -7.23 -7.23 59.45
CA THR A 426 -6.06 -6.66 60.11
C THR A 426 -5.42 -7.71 61.04
N GLY A 427 -4.16 -8.04 60.80
CA GLY A 427 -3.43 -9.03 61.65
C GLY A 427 -3.22 -10.41 61.00
N VAL A 428 -3.64 -10.62 59.75
CA VAL A 428 -3.32 -11.86 58.98
C VAL A 428 -2.08 -11.60 58.12
N GLU A 429 -1.09 -12.48 58.20
CA GLU A 429 0.10 -12.41 57.33
C GLU A 429 -0.24 -12.86 55.91
N PHE A 430 0.28 -12.11 54.90
CA PHE A 430 -0.01 -12.41 53.46
C PHE A 430 0.47 -13.80 53.03
N SER A 431 1.47 -14.37 53.67
CA SER A 431 1.96 -15.73 53.45
C SER A 431 0.92 -16.83 53.74
N GLU A 432 -0.01 -16.59 54.68
CA GLU A 432 -1.09 -17.55 55.01
C GLU A 432 -2.21 -17.55 53.97
N ILE A 433 -2.37 -16.46 53.21
CA ILE A 433 -3.39 -16.31 52.18
C ILE A 433 -2.93 -16.91 50.84
N VAL A 434 -1.67 -16.75 50.50
CA VAL A 434 -1.08 -17.26 49.23
C VAL A 434 -0.94 -18.78 49.23
N GLY A 435 -0.85 -19.41 50.41
CA GLY A 435 -0.75 -20.87 50.56
C GLY A 435 -2.08 -21.63 50.35
N ASN A 436 -3.25 -20.93 50.25
CA ASN A 436 -4.59 -21.52 50.17
C ASN A 436 -5.34 -21.14 48.85
N VAL A 437 -4.64 -20.66 47.82
CA VAL A 437 -5.21 -20.33 46.48
C VAL A 437 -4.75 -21.34 45.43
#